data_8d28ab95407f7b953da5c459579616e2
#
_entry.id   8d28ab95407f7b953da5c459579616e2
#
_cell.length_a   1.000
_cell.length_b   1.000
_cell.length_c   1.000
_cell.angle_alpha   90.00
_cell.angle_beta   90.00
_cell.angle_gamma   90.00
#
_symmetry.space_group_name_H-M   'P 1'
#
loop_
_entity.id
_entity.type
_entity.pdbx_description
1 polymer ?
#
loop_
_entity_poly.entity_id
_entity_poly.type
_entity_poly.pdbx_seq_one_letter_code
_entity_poly.pdbx_strand_id
1 'polypeptide(L)'
;MKKTGLFVLLLATATWAQSGPDANSAEVPQGTSPTTASFPTERVQTPTYADLYCAGFISKQLLPDANYIAGGLQTPTTTKFTRGDIVYLQGTGYSAGAEYEIVRALKDINEYEMYPGEKKLLKETGQPYEEVGRVKIVDTRSKGAIAQIEYACDGVNPGDTAIPFAEKQAVTFHTPVHFDRFLSTSSKLSGRIVMGKDFDSELGTGHKLYLNVGSNQGVKIGDFFRAVRSYEADLKDPVDSLSFKAAIAEDTQKKTPSVDPAMFTKGNGPVIHVRDLPRRAVGEIVIIGVTNTTATGMIVFAMEDVHSGDGVELDTVQ
;
A
#
# COMPACT_ATOMS: atom_id res chain seq x y z
N MET A 1 39.47 -56.84 -45.54
CA MET A 1 40.35 -56.20 -46.57
C MET A 1 40.46 -54.74 -46.21
N LYS A 2 41.69 -54.34 -45.83
CA LYS A 2 42.43 -53.14 -46.25
C LYS A 2 41.69 -51.79 -46.04
N LYS A 3 42.21 -50.74 -45.46
CA LYS A 3 43.59 -50.25 -45.30
C LYS A 3 43.65 -49.16 -44.17
N THR A 4 44.70 -49.18 -43.45
CA THR A 4 45.37 -48.22 -42.57
C THR A 4 45.58 -46.87 -43.27
N GLY A 5 45.45 -45.80 -42.50
CA GLY A 5 45.92 -44.46 -42.86
C GLY A 5 46.32 -43.70 -41.60
N LEU A 6 47.62 -43.82 -41.28
CA LEU A 6 48.29 -43.07 -40.23
C LEU A 6 48.64 -41.67 -40.74
N PHE A 7 48.21 -40.61 -40.06
CA PHE A 7 48.69 -39.25 -40.33
C PHE A 7 49.39 -38.71 -39.11
N VAL A 8 50.71 -38.61 -39.22
CA VAL A 8 51.61 -37.98 -38.28
C VAL A 8 51.61 -36.49 -38.60
N LEU A 9 51.28 -35.64 -37.64
CA LEU A 9 51.42 -34.21 -37.76
C LEU A 9 52.51 -33.72 -36.78
N LEU A 10 53.58 -33.21 -37.34
CA LEU A 10 54.74 -32.62 -36.66
C LEU A 10 54.34 -31.32 -35.93
N LEU A 11 54.68 -31.22 -34.64
CA LEU A 11 54.70 -30.02 -33.84
C LEU A 11 55.96 -29.23 -34.12
N ALA A 12 55.86 -28.03 -34.67
CA ALA A 12 56.92 -27.04 -34.73
C ALA A 12 56.76 -26.09 -33.56
N THR A 13 57.66 -26.12 -32.59
CA THR A 13 57.78 -25.16 -31.53
C THR A 13 58.60 -23.97 -32.01
N ALA A 14 57.99 -22.82 -32.19
CA ALA A 14 58.67 -21.55 -32.40
C ALA A 14 58.79 -20.82 -31.05
N THR A 15 59.96 -20.84 -30.46
CA THR A 15 60.31 -19.99 -29.33
C THR A 15 60.65 -18.60 -29.82
N TRP A 16 59.79 -17.63 -29.52
CA TRP A 16 60.13 -16.22 -29.68
C TRP A 16 60.58 -15.69 -28.33
N ALA A 17 61.87 -15.44 -28.20
CA ALA A 17 62.43 -14.63 -27.15
C ALA A 17 62.27 -13.17 -27.53
N GLN A 18 61.36 -12.48 -26.85
CA GLN A 18 61.29 -11.01 -26.89
C GLN A 18 61.98 -10.48 -25.63
N SER A 19 63.16 -9.89 -25.83
CA SER A 19 63.77 -8.97 -24.89
C SER A 19 62.93 -7.69 -24.88
N GLY A 20 62.15 -7.49 -23.83
CA GLY A 20 61.47 -6.22 -23.58
C GLY A 20 62.45 -5.19 -22.99
N PRO A 21 62.27 -3.93 -23.31
CA PRO A 21 63.08 -2.86 -22.70
C PRO A 21 62.69 -2.67 -21.24
N ASP A 22 63.63 -2.19 -20.47
CA ASP A 22 63.61 -1.94 -19.04
C ASP A 22 62.31 -1.31 -18.57
N ALA A 23 61.68 -1.99 -17.63
CA ALA A 23 60.53 -1.46 -16.94
C ALA A 23 60.97 -0.25 -16.10
N ASN A 24 60.70 0.93 -16.62
CA ASN A 24 60.69 2.15 -15.83
C ASN A 24 59.76 1.91 -14.64
N SER A 25 60.32 2.01 -13.45
CA SER A 25 59.54 1.96 -12.19
C SER A 25 58.48 3.04 -12.23
N ALA A 26 57.27 2.68 -12.67
CA ALA A 26 56.13 3.54 -12.48
C ALA A 26 55.94 3.63 -10.95
N GLU A 27 56.23 4.79 -10.41
CA GLU A 27 55.80 5.16 -9.06
C GLU A 27 54.33 4.84 -8.94
N VAL A 28 53.99 3.85 -8.13
CA VAL A 28 52.61 3.58 -7.71
C VAL A 28 52.17 4.84 -6.99
N PRO A 29 51.13 5.54 -7.48
CA PRO A 29 50.59 6.69 -6.75
C PRO A 29 50.23 6.21 -5.35
N GLN A 30 50.95 6.75 -4.35
CA GLN A 30 50.56 6.52 -2.96
C GLN A 30 49.12 6.93 -2.81
N GLY A 31 48.29 5.92 -2.48
CA GLY A 31 46.85 6.08 -2.40
C GLY A 31 46.50 7.28 -1.54
N THR A 32 45.74 8.17 -2.14
CA THR A 32 44.92 9.10 -1.40
C THR A 32 44.24 8.31 -0.30
N SER A 33 44.30 8.83 0.93
CA SER A 33 43.63 8.31 2.11
C SER A 33 42.23 7.78 1.73
N PRO A 34 41.82 6.62 2.25
CA PRO A 34 40.53 6.06 1.89
C PRO A 34 39.48 7.13 2.14
N THR A 35 38.86 7.58 1.07
CA THR A 35 37.69 8.42 1.16
C THR A 35 36.74 7.68 2.07
N THR A 36 36.48 8.25 3.23
CA THR A 36 35.52 7.68 4.17
C THR A 36 34.27 7.40 3.35
N ALA A 37 33.96 6.13 3.18
CA ALA A 37 32.74 5.75 2.47
C ALA A 37 31.59 6.46 3.20
N SER A 38 31.04 7.49 2.57
CA SER A 38 29.83 8.09 3.11
C SER A 38 28.76 7.04 2.93
N PHE A 39 28.35 6.40 4.00
CA PHE A 39 27.15 5.59 4.00
C PHE A 39 26.02 6.42 3.46
N PRO A 40 25.15 5.86 2.60
CA PRO A 40 24.00 6.60 2.13
C PRO A 40 23.26 7.15 3.35
N THR A 41 23.19 8.46 3.43
CA THR A 41 22.36 9.14 4.41
C THR A 41 20.93 8.65 4.19
N GLU A 42 20.28 8.31 5.27
CA GLU A 42 18.88 7.93 5.28
C GLU A 42 18.07 8.92 4.44
N ARG A 43 17.42 8.41 3.39
CA ARG A 43 16.65 9.27 2.52
C ARG A 43 15.31 9.54 3.18
N VAL A 44 15.13 10.75 3.64
CA VAL A 44 13.81 11.26 3.98
C VAL A 44 12.98 11.27 2.71
N GLN A 45 11.83 10.60 2.75
CA GLN A 45 10.88 10.50 1.66
C GLN A 45 9.62 11.28 2.00
N THR A 46 8.88 11.68 0.99
CA THR A 46 7.57 12.31 1.14
C THR A 46 6.57 11.57 0.26
N PRO A 47 5.31 11.43 0.70
CA PRO A 47 4.24 10.97 -0.17
C PRO A 47 4.15 11.86 -1.41
N THR A 48 3.84 11.27 -2.54
CA THR A 48 3.55 12.02 -3.75
C THR A 48 2.23 12.77 -3.62
N TYR A 49 1.96 13.68 -4.55
CA TYR A 49 0.66 14.36 -4.62
C TYR A 49 -0.50 13.34 -4.72
N ALA A 50 -0.35 12.31 -5.55
CA ALA A 50 -1.34 11.25 -5.69
C ALA A 50 -1.51 10.43 -4.39
N ASP A 51 -0.44 10.20 -3.65
CA ASP A 51 -0.53 9.49 -2.37
C ASP A 51 -1.36 10.25 -1.34
N LEU A 52 -1.35 11.57 -1.38
CA LEU A 52 -2.13 12.41 -0.47
C LEU A 52 -3.57 12.63 -0.97
N TYR A 53 -3.74 13.01 -2.21
CA TYR A 53 -5.03 13.47 -2.74
C TYR A 53 -5.85 12.40 -3.48
N CYS A 54 -5.33 11.17 -3.58
CA CYS A 54 -6.05 10.03 -4.10
C CYS A 54 -6.12 8.88 -3.10
N ALA A 55 -5.84 9.15 -1.83
CA ALA A 55 -5.78 8.11 -0.81
C ALA A 55 -7.16 7.59 -0.41
N GLY A 56 -8.17 8.44 -0.46
CA GLY A 56 -9.49 8.15 0.08
C GLY A 56 -9.51 8.23 1.62
N PHE A 57 -10.68 8.01 2.19
CA PHE A 57 -10.88 8.01 3.65
C PHE A 57 -12.17 7.29 4.03
N ILE A 58 -12.31 6.94 5.30
CA ILE A 58 -13.57 6.49 5.87
C ILE A 58 -14.10 7.58 6.79
N SER A 59 -15.39 7.91 6.68
CA SER A 59 -16.05 8.88 7.55
C SER A 59 -17.29 8.28 8.19
N LYS A 60 -17.40 8.43 9.51
CA LYS A 60 -18.61 8.04 10.25
C LYS A 60 -19.76 8.99 9.96
N GLN A 61 -19.46 10.25 9.71
CA GLN A 61 -20.44 11.24 9.29
C GLN A 61 -20.54 11.20 7.76
N LEU A 62 -21.75 10.96 7.26
CA LEU A 62 -21.99 11.00 5.82
C LEU A 62 -21.71 12.41 5.29
N LEU A 63 -21.06 12.47 4.14
CA LEU A 63 -20.82 13.73 3.46
C LEU A 63 -22.13 14.28 2.88
N PRO A 64 -22.30 15.62 2.85
CA PRO A 64 -23.44 16.23 2.20
C PRO A 64 -23.40 15.94 0.69
N ASP A 65 -24.50 15.44 0.13
CA ASP A 65 -24.65 15.07 -1.28
C ASP A 65 -25.40 16.11 -2.12
N ALA A 66 -25.69 17.26 -1.52
CA ALA A 66 -26.42 18.34 -2.21
C ALA A 66 -25.65 18.97 -3.37
N ASN A 67 -24.31 18.90 -3.32
CA ASN A 67 -23.39 19.39 -4.33
C ASN A 67 -22.75 18.22 -5.07
N TYR A 68 -22.99 18.11 -6.38
CA TYR A 68 -22.52 16.96 -7.15
C TYR A 68 -22.26 17.29 -8.63
N ILE A 69 -21.53 16.42 -9.31
CA ILE A 69 -21.32 16.47 -10.76
C ILE A 69 -22.61 16.07 -11.47
N ALA A 70 -23.19 16.97 -12.22
CA ALA A 70 -24.40 16.70 -13.01
C ALA A 70 -24.08 16.12 -14.40
N GLY A 71 -22.89 16.42 -14.93
CA GLY A 71 -22.45 16.00 -16.25
C GLY A 71 -21.28 16.86 -16.72
N GLY A 72 -20.98 16.81 -17.98
CA GLY A 72 -19.94 17.64 -18.59
C GLY A 72 -20.32 18.18 -19.96
N LEU A 73 -19.43 18.95 -20.56
CA LEU A 73 -19.66 19.59 -21.85
C LEU A 73 -20.03 18.60 -22.96
N GLN A 74 -19.58 17.35 -22.86
CA GLN A 74 -19.82 16.30 -23.85
C GLN A 74 -20.96 15.33 -23.45
N THR A 75 -21.70 15.63 -22.38
CA THR A 75 -22.90 14.86 -22.04
C THR A 75 -23.98 15.05 -23.11
N PRO A 76 -24.71 13.99 -23.55
CA PRO A 76 -24.74 12.63 -22.98
C PRO A 76 -23.75 11.61 -23.57
N THR A 77 -22.91 12.00 -24.52
CA THR A 77 -22.02 11.06 -25.21
C THR A 77 -20.86 10.57 -24.34
N THR A 78 -20.47 11.35 -23.33
CA THR A 78 -19.42 11.01 -22.38
C THR A 78 -19.97 11.05 -20.96
N THR A 79 -19.71 10.00 -20.19
CA THR A 79 -20.11 9.86 -18.79
C THR A 79 -18.93 9.73 -17.83
N LYS A 80 -17.70 9.68 -18.35
CA LYS A 80 -16.46 9.73 -17.57
C LYS A 80 -15.65 10.93 -18.02
N PHE A 81 -15.28 11.77 -17.07
CA PHE A 81 -14.52 12.99 -17.31
C PHE A 81 -13.15 12.89 -16.65
N THR A 82 -12.16 13.54 -17.25
CA THR A 82 -10.78 13.51 -16.78
C THR A 82 -10.18 14.91 -16.73
N ARG A 83 -8.92 15.01 -16.37
CA ARG A 83 -8.20 16.28 -16.27
C ARG A 83 -8.32 17.10 -17.54
N GLY A 84 -8.68 18.37 -17.38
CA GLY A 84 -8.89 19.34 -18.46
C GLY A 84 -10.33 19.44 -18.94
N ASP A 85 -11.18 18.44 -18.67
CA ASP A 85 -12.57 18.46 -19.07
C ASP A 85 -13.36 19.52 -18.29
N ILE A 86 -14.40 20.06 -18.95
CA ILE A 86 -15.39 20.95 -18.34
C ILE A 86 -16.55 20.13 -17.86
N VAL A 87 -16.91 20.30 -16.59
CA VAL A 87 -18.02 19.64 -15.92
C VAL A 87 -19.02 20.64 -15.36
N TYR A 88 -20.25 20.20 -15.22
CA TYR A 88 -21.34 20.96 -14.62
C TYR A 88 -21.63 20.42 -13.23
N LEU A 89 -21.57 21.31 -12.24
CA LEU A 89 -21.97 21.00 -10.88
C LEU A 89 -23.37 21.49 -10.61
N GLN A 90 -24.16 20.67 -9.96
CA GLN A 90 -25.45 21.06 -9.37
C GLN A 90 -25.27 21.27 -7.88
N GLY A 91 -26.04 22.21 -7.32
CA GLY A 91 -25.97 22.56 -5.90
C GLY A 91 -25.85 24.06 -5.69
N THR A 92 -25.40 24.43 -4.50
CA THR A 92 -25.32 25.85 -4.07
C THR A 92 -24.01 26.14 -3.34
N GLY A 93 -23.70 27.44 -3.17
CA GLY A 93 -22.54 27.87 -2.39
C GLY A 93 -21.24 27.88 -3.18
N TYR A 94 -21.28 27.72 -4.49
CA TYR A 94 -20.12 27.83 -5.34
C TYR A 94 -19.67 29.29 -5.53
N SER A 95 -18.36 29.48 -5.60
CA SER A 95 -17.74 30.78 -5.89
C SER A 95 -16.75 30.60 -7.03
N ALA A 96 -16.72 31.55 -7.97
CA ALA A 96 -15.76 31.51 -9.07
C ALA A 96 -14.32 31.52 -8.54
N GLY A 97 -13.46 30.68 -9.10
CA GLY A 97 -12.10 30.47 -8.68
C GLY A 97 -11.92 29.53 -7.46
N ALA A 98 -12.98 29.17 -6.75
CA ALA A 98 -12.90 28.21 -5.65
C ALA A 98 -12.65 26.79 -6.17
N GLU A 99 -11.96 25.99 -5.35
CA GLU A 99 -11.65 24.59 -5.64
C GLU A 99 -12.52 23.66 -4.81
N TYR A 100 -12.92 22.56 -5.43
CA TYR A 100 -13.70 21.52 -4.79
C TYR A 100 -13.05 20.16 -5.04
N GLU A 101 -13.03 19.36 -4.01
CA GLU A 101 -12.66 17.96 -4.09
C GLU A 101 -13.89 17.14 -4.52
N ILE A 102 -13.65 16.24 -5.45
CA ILE A 102 -14.68 15.31 -5.93
C ILE A 102 -14.46 13.97 -5.27
N VAL A 103 -15.50 13.50 -4.59
CA VAL A 103 -15.46 12.26 -3.83
C VAL A 103 -16.62 11.35 -4.24
N ARG A 104 -16.38 10.05 -4.14
CA ARG A 104 -17.36 9.00 -4.44
C ARG A 104 -17.53 8.09 -3.25
N ALA A 105 -18.78 7.91 -2.82
CA ALA A 105 -19.08 6.90 -1.80
C ALA A 105 -18.86 5.51 -2.39
N LEU A 106 -17.97 4.73 -1.77
CA LEU A 106 -17.70 3.36 -2.17
C LEU A 106 -18.73 2.42 -1.54
N LYS A 107 -19.16 1.45 -2.32
CA LYS A 107 -19.96 0.33 -1.85
C LYS A 107 -19.11 -0.92 -1.97
N ASP A 108 -19.02 -1.65 -0.88
CA ASP A 108 -18.41 -2.97 -0.92
C ASP A 108 -19.25 -3.87 -1.84
N ILE A 109 -18.61 -4.35 -2.90
CA ILE A 109 -19.21 -5.28 -3.86
C ILE A 109 -19.02 -6.73 -3.44
N ASN A 110 -18.19 -7.00 -2.42
CA ASN A 110 -17.95 -8.35 -1.95
C ASN A 110 -19.13 -8.83 -1.10
N GLU A 111 -19.70 -9.94 -1.49
CA GLU A 111 -20.75 -10.61 -0.69
C GLU A 111 -20.18 -11.28 0.56
N TYR A 112 -18.90 -11.63 0.53
CA TYR A 112 -18.20 -12.36 1.58
C TYR A 112 -17.28 -11.44 2.36
N GLU A 113 -17.21 -11.66 3.66
CA GLU A 113 -16.22 -10.97 4.51
C GLU A 113 -14.82 -11.47 4.18
N MET A 114 -13.87 -10.54 3.98
CA MET A 114 -12.47 -10.85 3.78
C MET A 114 -11.83 -11.36 5.08
N TYR A 115 -12.32 -10.87 6.21
CA TYR A 115 -11.94 -11.37 7.54
C TYR A 115 -13.14 -11.39 8.47
N PRO A 116 -13.15 -12.23 9.52
CA PRO A 116 -14.27 -12.31 10.44
C PRO A 116 -14.58 -10.97 11.12
N GLY A 117 -15.79 -10.47 10.96
CA GLY A 117 -16.27 -9.23 11.55
C GLY A 117 -16.00 -7.97 10.72
N GLU A 118 -15.53 -8.08 9.48
CA GLU A 118 -15.29 -6.95 8.57
C GLU A 118 -16.53 -6.07 8.39
N LYS A 119 -17.67 -6.66 8.05
CA LYS A 119 -18.92 -5.91 7.85
C LYS A 119 -19.36 -5.16 9.11
N LYS A 120 -19.13 -5.76 10.28
CA LYS A 120 -19.39 -5.10 11.55
C LYS A 120 -18.44 -3.91 11.74
N LEU A 121 -17.15 -4.11 11.49
CA LEU A 121 -16.14 -3.07 11.65
C LEU A 121 -16.36 -1.92 10.67
N LEU A 122 -16.65 -2.20 9.40
CA LEU A 122 -17.02 -1.19 8.41
C LEU A 122 -18.25 -0.38 8.84
N LYS A 123 -19.29 -1.04 9.33
CA LYS A 123 -20.48 -0.36 9.85
C LYS A 123 -20.18 0.53 11.06
N GLU A 124 -19.27 0.12 11.92
CA GLU A 124 -18.85 0.89 13.11
C GLU A 124 -17.97 2.09 12.74
N THR A 125 -17.10 1.94 11.73
CA THR A 125 -16.19 2.99 11.27
C THR A 125 -16.85 4.01 10.37
N GLY A 126 -17.77 3.59 9.49
CA GLY A 126 -18.54 4.48 8.63
C GLY A 126 -18.46 4.17 7.15
N GLN A 127 -18.74 5.17 6.33
CA GLN A 127 -18.77 5.08 4.88
C GLN A 127 -17.37 5.33 4.30
N PRO A 128 -16.83 4.40 3.49
CA PRO A 128 -15.63 4.64 2.70
C PRO A 128 -15.92 5.61 1.53
N TYR A 129 -14.98 6.51 1.29
CA TYR A 129 -15.00 7.44 0.18
C TYR A 129 -13.71 7.35 -0.62
N GLU A 130 -13.83 7.32 -1.92
CA GLU A 130 -12.75 7.52 -2.86
C GLU A 130 -12.61 9.01 -3.17
N GLU A 131 -11.39 9.52 -3.19
CA GLU A 131 -11.07 10.85 -3.72
C GLU A 131 -10.85 10.71 -5.23
N VAL A 132 -11.82 11.19 -6.00
CA VAL A 132 -11.83 10.99 -7.45
C VAL A 132 -11.02 12.07 -8.17
N GLY A 133 -11.01 13.29 -7.63
CA GLY A 133 -10.27 14.39 -8.25
C GLY A 133 -10.57 15.75 -7.66
N ARG A 134 -10.09 16.78 -8.34
CA ARG A 134 -10.26 18.18 -7.95
C ARG A 134 -10.74 19.00 -9.13
N VAL A 135 -11.71 19.88 -8.89
CA VAL A 135 -12.24 20.83 -9.87
C VAL A 135 -12.09 22.25 -9.37
N LYS A 136 -11.91 23.18 -10.31
CA LYS A 136 -11.93 24.62 -10.07
C LYS A 136 -13.13 25.25 -10.73
N ILE A 137 -13.85 26.06 -10.00
CA ILE A 137 -15.04 26.76 -10.50
C ILE A 137 -14.60 27.85 -11.49
N VAL A 138 -15.06 27.73 -12.72
CA VAL A 138 -14.80 28.71 -13.79
C VAL A 138 -15.88 29.78 -13.75
N ASP A 139 -17.15 29.38 -13.59
CA ASP A 139 -18.29 30.29 -13.58
C ASP A 139 -19.43 29.75 -12.70
N THR A 140 -20.24 30.65 -12.17
CA THR A 140 -21.38 30.30 -11.33
C THR A 140 -22.69 30.57 -12.05
N ARG A 141 -23.70 29.72 -11.78
CA ARG A 141 -25.05 29.82 -12.32
C ARG A 141 -26.09 29.76 -11.19
N SER A 142 -27.31 30.14 -11.46
CA SER A 142 -28.38 30.20 -10.46
C SER A 142 -28.68 28.85 -9.78
N LYS A 143 -28.36 27.73 -10.42
CA LYS A 143 -28.61 26.36 -9.92
C LYS A 143 -27.39 25.48 -9.89
N GLY A 144 -26.18 26.05 -9.98
CA GLY A 144 -24.96 25.28 -10.00
C GLY A 144 -23.75 26.06 -10.48
N ALA A 145 -22.77 25.36 -10.99
CA ALA A 145 -21.52 25.94 -11.46
C ALA A 145 -20.97 25.21 -12.68
N ILE A 146 -20.09 25.90 -13.40
CA ILE A 146 -19.24 25.34 -14.45
C ILE A 146 -17.84 25.24 -13.85
N ALA A 147 -17.21 24.07 -13.94
CA ALA A 147 -15.89 23.85 -13.41
C ALA A 147 -14.99 23.12 -14.41
N GLN A 148 -13.70 23.29 -14.25
CA GLN A 148 -12.71 22.51 -14.97
C GLN A 148 -12.05 21.52 -14.02
N ILE A 149 -11.84 20.29 -14.47
CA ILE A 149 -11.10 19.28 -13.72
C ILE A 149 -9.61 19.62 -13.79
N GLU A 150 -9.01 19.99 -12.67
CA GLU A 150 -7.58 20.28 -12.58
C GLU A 150 -6.73 19.04 -12.32
N TYR A 151 -7.30 18.10 -11.57
CA TYR A 151 -6.66 16.85 -11.20
C TYR A 151 -7.68 15.71 -11.14
N ALA A 152 -7.30 14.53 -11.59
CA ALA A 152 -8.14 13.35 -11.56
C ALA A 152 -7.32 12.15 -11.09
N CYS A 153 -7.83 11.45 -10.07
CA CYS A 153 -7.30 10.19 -9.57
C CYS A 153 -7.91 9.01 -10.34
N ASP A 154 -9.19 9.13 -10.65
CA ASP A 154 -9.98 8.25 -11.52
C ASP A 154 -10.93 9.09 -12.37
N GLY A 155 -11.68 8.45 -13.25
CA GLY A 155 -12.69 9.13 -14.05
C GLY A 155 -13.81 9.70 -13.19
N VAL A 156 -14.00 11.03 -13.28
CA VAL A 156 -15.11 11.74 -12.62
C VAL A 156 -16.42 11.37 -13.31
N ASN A 157 -17.42 10.97 -12.54
CA ASN A 157 -18.72 10.53 -13.05
C ASN A 157 -19.85 11.49 -12.62
N PRO A 158 -20.93 11.57 -13.38
CA PRO A 158 -22.17 12.18 -12.88
C PRO A 158 -22.63 11.49 -11.59
N GLY A 159 -22.99 12.28 -10.59
CA GLY A 159 -23.37 11.80 -9.26
C GLY A 159 -22.23 11.81 -8.23
N ASP A 160 -20.97 11.99 -8.65
CA ASP A 160 -19.88 12.19 -7.71
C ASP A 160 -20.08 13.48 -6.92
N THR A 161 -19.85 13.42 -5.60
CA THR A 161 -20.11 14.53 -4.68
C THR A 161 -18.97 15.54 -4.71
N ALA A 162 -19.31 16.83 -4.67
CA ALA A 162 -18.36 17.93 -4.59
C ALA A 162 -18.33 18.51 -3.17
N ILE A 163 -17.18 18.49 -2.53
CA ILE A 163 -16.95 19.10 -1.21
C ILE A 163 -15.91 20.21 -1.33
N PRO A 164 -15.90 21.21 -0.44
CA PRO A 164 -14.84 22.22 -0.45
C PRO A 164 -13.45 21.59 -0.33
N PHE A 165 -12.56 22.00 -1.23
CA PHE A 165 -11.19 21.50 -1.19
C PHE A 165 -10.44 22.06 0.01
N ALA A 166 -9.65 21.21 0.65
CA ALA A 166 -8.73 21.60 1.71
C ALA A 166 -7.33 21.01 1.40
N GLU A 167 -6.32 21.85 1.55
CA GLU A 167 -4.94 21.36 1.39
C GLU A 167 -4.60 20.36 2.51
N LYS A 168 -3.95 19.27 2.11
CA LYS A 168 -3.49 18.25 3.02
C LYS A 168 -2.07 18.53 3.50
N GLN A 169 -1.81 18.22 4.75
CA GLN A 169 -0.49 18.37 5.33
C GLN A 169 0.48 17.38 4.69
N ALA A 170 1.62 17.88 4.21
CA ALA A 170 2.71 17.04 3.80
C ALA A 170 3.37 16.37 5.01
N VAL A 171 3.70 15.10 4.87
CA VAL A 171 4.44 14.33 5.88
C VAL A 171 5.76 13.88 5.29
N THR A 172 6.75 13.71 6.14
CA THR A 172 8.02 13.08 5.78
C THR A 172 8.09 11.72 6.46
N PHE A 173 8.68 10.75 5.79
CA PHE A 173 8.91 9.43 6.36
C PHE A 173 10.25 8.89 5.90
N HIS A 174 10.74 7.90 6.58
CA HIS A 174 11.91 7.14 6.21
C HIS A 174 11.61 5.65 6.36
N THR A 175 12.32 4.84 5.59
CA THR A 175 12.28 3.40 5.79
C THR A 175 13.02 3.07 7.08
N PRO A 176 12.47 2.22 7.97
CA PRO A 176 13.11 1.88 9.22
C PRO A 176 14.49 1.24 8.96
N VAL A 177 15.51 1.75 9.63
CA VAL A 177 16.89 1.20 9.56
C VAL A 177 16.95 -0.17 10.21
N HIS A 178 16.17 -0.34 11.25
CA HIS A 178 16.04 -1.60 11.99
C HIS A 178 14.59 -1.89 12.30
N PHE A 179 14.08 -3.01 11.82
CA PHE A 179 12.72 -3.44 12.06
C PHE A 179 12.71 -4.75 12.84
N ASP A 180 12.34 -4.68 14.11
CA ASP A 180 12.20 -5.87 14.96
C ASP A 180 10.82 -6.51 14.77
N ARG A 181 10.81 -7.70 14.15
CA ARG A 181 9.59 -8.47 13.90
C ARG A 181 8.90 -8.96 15.17
N PHE A 182 9.66 -9.19 16.23
CA PHE A 182 9.16 -9.83 17.44
C PHE A 182 9.09 -8.90 18.64
N LEU A 183 9.11 -7.59 18.37
CA LEU A 183 8.99 -6.60 19.43
C LEU A 183 7.74 -6.86 20.29
N SER A 184 7.92 -6.71 21.60
CA SER A 184 6.84 -6.84 22.56
C SER A 184 5.67 -5.90 22.25
N THR A 185 4.47 -6.26 22.70
CA THR A 185 3.28 -5.41 22.57
C THR A 185 3.57 -4.03 23.13
N SER A 186 3.34 -3.03 22.30
CA SER A 186 3.32 -1.66 22.78
C SER A 186 2.06 -1.50 23.64
N SER A 187 2.20 -1.04 24.87
CA SER A 187 1.03 -0.72 25.72
C SER A 187 0.31 0.57 25.27
N LYS A 188 0.60 1.04 24.07
CA LYS A 188 0.09 2.27 23.49
C LYS A 188 -1.18 2.02 22.68
N LEU A 189 -1.61 3.06 21.96
CA LEU A 189 -2.79 2.98 21.11
C LEU A 189 -2.66 1.81 20.12
N SER A 190 -3.68 0.98 20.09
CA SER A 190 -3.83 -0.12 19.15
C SER A 190 -5.15 0.00 18.40
N GLY A 191 -5.15 -0.50 17.19
CA GLY A 191 -6.31 -0.53 16.31
C GLY A 191 -6.25 -1.70 15.35
N ARG A 192 -7.04 -1.62 14.30
CA ARG A 192 -7.12 -2.63 13.25
C ARG A 192 -7.18 -1.99 11.87
N ILE A 193 -6.61 -2.62 10.89
CA ILE A 193 -6.80 -2.29 9.48
C ILE A 193 -8.24 -2.69 9.11
N VAL A 194 -9.03 -1.69 8.72
CA VAL A 194 -10.43 -1.90 8.34
C VAL A 194 -10.49 -2.51 6.94
N MET A 195 -9.79 -1.88 6.01
CA MET A 195 -9.68 -2.30 4.61
C MET A 195 -8.50 -1.60 3.93
N GLY A 196 -8.03 -2.17 2.83
CA GLY A 196 -7.15 -1.49 1.89
C GLY A 196 -7.92 -0.51 0.99
N LYS A 197 -7.21 0.44 0.38
CA LYS A 197 -7.76 1.24 -0.72
C LYS A 197 -8.17 0.27 -1.85
N ASP A 198 -9.26 0.62 -2.53
CA ASP A 198 -9.80 -0.17 -3.66
C ASP A 198 -10.23 -1.60 -3.29
N PHE A 199 -10.49 -1.84 -1.99
CA PHE A 199 -10.84 -3.16 -1.41
C PHE A 199 -9.76 -4.22 -1.58
N ASP A 200 -8.50 -3.82 -1.70
CA ASP A 200 -7.39 -4.75 -1.73
C ASP A 200 -7.24 -5.48 -0.39
N SER A 201 -7.06 -6.79 -0.44
CA SER A 201 -6.88 -7.65 0.74
C SER A 201 -5.43 -7.78 1.18
N GLU A 202 -4.52 -7.75 0.22
CA GLU A 202 -3.08 -7.93 0.39
C GLU A 202 -2.37 -6.64 -0.02
N LEU A 203 -1.65 -6.04 0.90
CA LEU A 203 -1.11 -4.70 0.75
C LEU A 203 0.42 -4.71 0.93
N GLY A 204 1.11 -4.09 0.01
CA GLY A 204 2.56 -3.90 0.03
C GLY A 204 2.98 -2.45 0.27
N THR A 205 4.28 -2.20 0.25
CA THR A 205 4.84 -0.86 0.35
C THR A 205 4.25 0.10 -0.69
N GLY A 206 3.84 1.28 -0.26
CA GLY A 206 3.17 2.29 -1.08
C GLY A 206 1.65 2.19 -1.13
N HIS A 207 1.05 1.05 -0.73
CA HIS A 207 -0.41 0.91 -0.67
C HIS A 207 -0.99 1.73 0.47
N LYS A 208 -2.25 2.15 0.29
CA LYS A 208 -3.03 2.93 1.26
C LYS A 208 -4.05 2.01 1.92
N LEU A 209 -4.31 2.29 3.19
CA LEU A 209 -5.23 1.53 4.02
C LEU A 209 -5.92 2.43 5.05
N TYR A 210 -6.98 1.92 5.66
CA TYR A 210 -7.74 2.66 6.64
C TYR A 210 -7.76 1.93 7.98
N LEU A 211 -7.54 2.72 9.04
CA LEU A 211 -7.50 2.24 10.42
C LEU A 211 -8.76 2.67 11.17
N ASN A 212 -9.21 1.84 12.12
CA ASN A 212 -10.36 2.16 13.01
C ASN A 212 -9.98 3.04 14.20
N VAL A 213 -8.91 3.79 14.09
CA VAL A 213 -8.44 4.77 15.09
C VAL A 213 -8.26 6.12 14.43
N GLY A 214 -8.62 7.20 15.12
CA GLY A 214 -8.59 8.55 14.56
C GLY A 214 -8.19 9.61 15.59
N SER A 215 -8.51 10.88 15.30
CA SER A 215 -8.13 12.00 16.17
C SER A 215 -8.76 11.93 17.56
N ASN A 216 -9.93 11.30 17.73
CA ASN A 216 -10.54 11.08 19.03
C ASN A 216 -9.70 10.19 19.95
N GLN A 217 -8.87 9.33 19.39
CA GLN A 217 -7.91 8.50 20.11
C GLN A 217 -6.49 9.12 20.15
N GLY A 218 -6.33 10.33 19.63
CA GLY A 218 -5.06 11.06 19.65
C GLY A 218 -4.15 10.82 18.45
N VAL A 219 -4.64 10.12 17.41
CA VAL A 219 -3.89 9.90 16.16
C VAL A 219 -3.69 11.23 15.43
N LYS A 220 -2.50 11.43 14.92
CA LYS A 220 -2.09 12.62 14.17
C LYS A 220 -1.49 12.24 12.83
N ILE A 221 -1.55 13.17 11.88
CA ILE A 221 -0.83 13.05 10.62
C ILE A 221 0.68 13.01 10.92
N GLY A 222 1.40 12.06 10.33
CA GLY A 222 2.80 11.81 10.58
C GLY A 222 3.10 10.78 11.69
N ASP A 223 2.08 10.30 12.42
CA ASP A 223 2.27 9.18 13.34
C ASP A 223 2.61 7.89 12.57
N PHE A 224 3.42 7.05 13.19
CA PHE A 224 3.77 5.73 12.65
C PHE A 224 3.06 4.63 13.41
N PHE A 225 2.57 3.65 12.66
CA PHE A 225 1.96 2.44 13.21
C PHE A 225 2.68 1.22 12.67
N ARG A 226 2.90 0.25 13.56
CA ARG A 226 3.40 -1.07 13.19
C ARG A 226 2.22 -1.99 12.92
N ALA A 227 2.15 -2.57 11.72
CA ALA A 227 1.20 -3.63 11.42
C ALA A 227 1.67 -4.93 12.07
N VAL A 228 0.78 -5.60 12.79
CA VAL A 228 1.09 -6.80 13.57
C VAL A 228 0.10 -7.92 13.27
N ARG A 229 0.62 -9.12 13.17
CA ARG A 229 -0.17 -10.34 12.93
C ARG A 229 0.06 -11.33 14.06
N SER A 230 -1.02 -11.89 14.58
CA SER A 230 -0.98 -12.91 15.61
C SER A 230 -1.72 -14.16 15.16
N TYR A 231 -1.31 -15.29 15.68
CA TYR A 231 -1.96 -16.58 15.42
C TYR A 231 -2.99 -16.96 16.51
N GLU A 232 -3.62 -15.98 17.13
CA GLU A 232 -4.68 -16.28 18.09
C GLU A 232 -5.81 -17.06 17.39
N ALA A 233 -6.24 -18.14 18.03
CA ALA A 233 -7.22 -19.07 17.44
C ALA A 233 -8.57 -18.40 17.10
N ASP A 234 -8.88 -17.31 17.77
CA ASP A 234 -10.11 -16.54 17.57
C ASP A 234 -9.93 -15.41 16.55
N LEU A 235 -8.70 -14.97 16.34
CA LEU A 235 -8.30 -14.13 15.23
C LEU A 235 -7.91 -15.04 14.07
N LYS A 236 -8.91 -15.58 13.42
CA LYS A 236 -8.71 -16.25 12.15
C LYS A 236 -8.26 -15.17 11.19
N ASP A 237 -6.95 -15.07 10.99
CA ASP A 237 -6.43 -14.32 9.87
C ASP A 237 -7.11 -14.87 8.62
N PRO A 238 -7.89 -14.09 7.89
CA PRO A 238 -8.68 -14.63 6.79
C PRO A 238 -7.79 -15.17 5.69
N VAL A 239 -6.62 -14.58 5.47
CA VAL A 239 -5.72 -15.02 4.41
C VAL A 239 -5.01 -16.30 4.82
N ASP A 240 -4.50 -16.40 6.04
CA ASP A 240 -3.98 -17.66 6.56
C ASP A 240 -5.09 -18.71 6.75
N SER A 241 -6.32 -18.28 7.06
CA SER A 241 -7.45 -19.22 7.10
C SER A 241 -7.99 -19.52 5.70
N LEU A 242 -7.84 -18.63 4.72
CA LEU A 242 -8.11 -18.93 3.31
C LEU A 242 -7.05 -19.89 2.75
N SER A 243 -5.76 -19.70 3.03
CA SER A 243 -4.74 -20.63 2.58
C SER A 243 -4.85 -22.00 3.26
N PHE A 244 -5.22 -22.07 4.54
CA PHE A 244 -5.40 -23.32 5.27
C PHE A 244 -6.83 -23.86 5.26
N LYS A 245 -7.84 -23.01 5.32
CA LYS A 245 -9.25 -23.46 5.36
C LYS A 245 -9.95 -23.41 4.03
N ALA A 246 -9.60 -22.54 3.12
CA ALA A 246 -10.13 -22.61 1.76
C ALA A 246 -9.62 -23.89 1.07
N ALA A 247 -8.36 -24.28 1.29
CA ALA A 247 -7.87 -25.59 0.87
C ALA A 247 -8.61 -26.77 1.51
N ILE A 248 -9.27 -26.55 2.67
CA ILE A 248 -10.01 -27.60 3.40
C ILE A 248 -11.53 -27.47 3.20
N ALA A 249 -12.08 -26.28 2.96
CA ALA A 249 -13.51 -26.00 2.97
C ALA A 249 -14.12 -25.61 1.63
N GLU A 250 -13.33 -25.25 0.62
CA GLU A 250 -13.86 -25.00 -0.72
C GLU A 250 -14.06 -26.31 -1.48
N ASP A 251 -15.31 -26.63 -1.75
CA ASP A 251 -15.71 -27.77 -2.59
C ASP A 251 -15.19 -27.68 -4.04
N THR A 252 -14.67 -26.53 -4.44
CA THR A 252 -14.12 -26.29 -5.79
C THR A 252 -12.65 -26.67 -5.93
N GLN A 253 -11.91 -26.72 -4.85
CA GLN A 253 -10.57 -27.30 -4.85
C GLN A 253 -10.68 -28.77 -4.48
N LYS A 254 -10.41 -29.64 -5.44
CA LYS A 254 -10.19 -31.07 -5.16
C LYS A 254 -9.24 -31.12 -3.97
N LYS A 255 -9.75 -31.62 -2.81
CA LYS A 255 -8.89 -31.96 -1.69
C LYS A 255 -7.68 -32.67 -2.22
N THR A 256 -6.54 -32.03 -2.18
CA THR A 256 -5.29 -32.76 -2.29
C THR A 256 -5.36 -33.82 -1.21
N PRO A 257 -5.18 -35.11 -1.51
CA PRO A 257 -5.18 -36.12 -0.46
C PRO A 257 -4.23 -35.62 0.60
N SER A 258 -4.76 -35.32 1.79
CA SER A 258 -3.95 -34.91 2.91
C SER A 258 -3.12 -36.14 3.29
N VAL A 259 -1.93 -36.17 2.77
CA VAL A 259 -0.93 -37.10 3.28
C VAL A 259 -0.58 -36.57 4.66
N ASP A 260 -1.12 -37.20 5.67
CA ASP A 260 -0.76 -36.88 7.04
C ASP A 260 0.76 -37.12 7.17
N PRO A 261 1.58 -36.08 7.41
CA PRO A 261 3.02 -36.28 7.63
C PRO A 261 3.31 -37.29 8.71
N ALA A 262 2.40 -37.49 9.65
CA ALA A 262 2.48 -38.51 10.69
C ALA A 262 2.44 -39.93 10.13
N MET A 263 1.97 -40.15 8.90
CA MET A 263 2.08 -41.45 8.22
C MET A 263 3.51 -41.80 7.83
N PHE A 264 4.38 -40.82 7.69
CA PHE A 264 5.76 -40.99 7.21
C PHE A 264 6.83 -40.66 8.25
N THR A 265 6.46 -39.87 9.25
CA THR A 265 7.39 -39.50 10.33
C THR A 265 6.66 -39.54 11.66
N LYS A 266 7.14 -40.37 12.59
CA LYS A 266 6.76 -40.19 14.00
C LYS A 266 7.38 -38.90 14.47
N GLY A 267 6.62 -37.80 14.47
CA GLY A 267 6.98 -36.60 15.16
C GLY A 267 6.93 -36.85 16.67
N ASN A 268 8.07 -36.96 17.31
CA ASN A 268 8.17 -37.08 18.77
C ASN A 268 8.31 -35.73 19.47
N GLY A 269 8.01 -34.63 18.73
CA GLY A 269 8.06 -33.28 19.27
C GLY A 269 6.80 -32.90 20.07
N PRO A 270 6.88 -31.91 20.96
CA PRO A 270 5.72 -31.36 21.61
C PRO A 270 4.75 -30.75 20.58
N VAL A 271 3.45 -30.92 20.79
CA VAL A 271 2.44 -30.27 19.97
C VAL A 271 2.48 -28.78 20.30
N ILE A 272 2.88 -27.97 19.32
CA ILE A 272 2.81 -26.52 19.43
C ILE A 272 1.46 -26.10 18.86
N HIS A 273 0.63 -25.46 19.67
CA HIS A 273 -0.60 -24.86 19.18
C HIS A 273 -0.26 -23.55 18.45
N VAL A 274 -0.92 -23.28 17.32
CA VAL A 274 -0.67 -22.07 16.52
C VAL A 274 -0.83 -20.79 17.34
N ARG A 275 -1.76 -20.77 18.31
CA ARG A 275 -1.96 -19.65 19.24
C ARG A 275 -0.77 -19.38 20.17
N ASP A 276 0.10 -20.37 20.37
CA ASP A 276 1.28 -20.24 21.24
C ASP A 276 2.48 -19.66 20.47
N LEU A 277 2.34 -19.47 19.16
CA LEU A 277 3.36 -18.82 18.34
C LEU A 277 3.40 -17.32 18.63
N PRO A 278 4.60 -16.70 18.63
CA PRO A 278 4.71 -15.27 18.87
C PRO A 278 4.04 -14.49 17.74
N ARG A 279 3.37 -13.42 18.10
CA ARG A 279 2.93 -12.42 17.13
C ARG A 279 4.14 -11.85 16.41
N ARG A 280 3.94 -11.38 15.22
CA ARG A 280 5.01 -10.74 14.43
C ARG A 280 4.55 -9.43 13.84
N ALA A 281 5.46 -8.48 13.75
CA ALA A 281 5.27 -7.27 12.96
C ALA A 281 5.52 -7.60 11.48
N VAL A 282 4.65 -7.12 10.60
CA VAL A 282 4.68 -7.41 9.17
C VAL A 282 5.05 -6.17 8.34
N GLY A 283 4.84 -4.97 8.86
CA GLY A 283 5.18 -3.73 8.17
C GLY A 283 5.00 -2.49 9.04
N GLU A 284 5.32 -1.35 8.46
CA GLU A 284 5.19 -0.03 9.07
C GLU A 284 4.34 0.89 8.18
N ILE A 285 3.51 1.69 8.82
CA ILE A 285 2.49 2.54 8.21
C ILE A 285 2.69 3.96 8.72
N VAL A 286 2.78 4.95 7.82
CA VAL A 286 2.71 6.37 8.19
C VAL A 286 1.28 6.88 7.98
N ILE A 287 0.79 7.69 8.92
CA ILE A 287 -0.53 8.30 8.82
C ILE A 287 -0.45 9.55 7.93
N ILE A 288 -1.23 9.55 6.84
CA ILE A 288 -1.30 10.63 5.85
C ILE A 288 -2.62 11.40 5.89
N GLY A 289 -3.63 10.86 6.58
CA GLY A 289 -4.93 11.49 6.74
C GLY A 289 -5.62 11.03 8.02
N VAL A 290 -6.40 11.89 8.66
CA VAL A 290 -7.09 11.58 9.92
C VAL A 290 -8.49 12.16 9.90
N THR A 291 -9.46 11.33 10.25
CA THR A 291 -10.82 11.75 10.61
C THR A 291 -11.02 11.64 12.13
N ASN A 292 -12.20 11.94 12.61
CA ASN A 292 -12.48 11.82 14.06
C ASN A 292 -12.31 10.38 14.56
N THR A 293 -12.66 9.38 13.77
CA THR A 293 -12.74 7.97 14.20
C THR A 293 -11.86 7.03 13.39
N THR A 294 -11.29 7.49 12.28
CA THR A 294 -10.45 6.68 11.40
C THR A 294 -9.19 7.43 10.97
N ALA A 295 -8.20 6.72 10.50
CA ALA A 295 -7.02 7.28 9.87
C ALA A 295 -6.75 6.60 8.54
N THR A 296 -6.23 7.37 7.58
CA THR A 296 -5.68 6.86 6.33
C THR A 296 -4.18 6.73 6.48
N GLY A 297 -3.68 5.53 6.28
CA GLY A 297 -2.25 5.21 6.34
C GLY A 297 -1.68 4.86 4.96
N MET A 298 -0.39 5.04 4.82
CA MET A 298 0.40 4.53 3.71
C MET A 298 1.48 3.58 4.25
N ILE A 299 1.60 2.39 3.67
CA ILE A 299 2.64 1.45 4.05
C ILE A 299 3.98 1.98 3.55
N VAL A 300 4.89 2.28 4.46
CA VAL A 300 6.24 2.78 4.13
C VAL A 300 7.25 1.65 4.03
N PHE A 301 6.98 0.55 4.71
CA PHE A 301 7.80 -0.65 4.72
C PHE A 301 6.95 -1.89 4.97
N ALA A 302 7.19 -2.97 4.23
CA ALA A 302 6.54 -4.25 4.42
C ALA A 302 7.57 -5.38 4.29
N MET A 303 7.64 -6.25 5.29
CA MET A 303 8.42 -7.50 5.24
C MET A 303 7.60 -8.67 4.70
N GLU A 304 6.30 -8.62 4.95
CA GLU A 304 5.29 -9.53 4.46
C GLU A 304 4.10 -8.70 3.98
N ASP A 305 3.22 -9.28 3.20
CA ASP A 305 1.98 -8.62 2.82
C ASP A 305 1.19 -8.24 4.06
N VAL A 306 0.76 -6.99 4.12
CA VAL A 306 -0.13 -6.49 5.16
C VAL A 306 -1.56 -6.80 4.73
N HIS A 307 -2.37 -7.36 5.62
CA HIS A 307 -3.73 -7.77 5.28
C HIS A 307 -4.78 -6.87 5.91
N SER A 308 -5.89 -6.72 5.20
CA SER A 308 -7.11 -6.19 5.80
C SER A 308 -7.49 -7.05 7.01
N GLY A 309 -7.71 -6.43 8.18
CA GLY A 309 -7.96 -7.13 9.44
C GLY A 309 -6.74 -7.30 10.34
N ASP A 310 -5.52 -7.07 9.87
CA ASP A 310 -4.32 -7.07 10.73
C ASP A 310 -4.45 -6.02 11.85
N GLY A 311 -3.86 -6.32 13.00
CA GLY A 311 -3.72 -5.37 14.09
C GLY A 311 -2.73 -4.26 13.76
N VAL A 312 -2.91 -3.10 14.37
CA VAL A 312 -1.93 -2.01 14.31
C VAL A 312 -1.63 -1.47 15.70
N GLU A 313 -0.41 -1.06 15.93
CA GLU A 313 0.04 -0.46 17.19
C GLU A 313 0.84 0.80 16.89
N LEU A 314 0.56 1.87 17.65
CA LEU A 314 1.32 3.12 17.53
C LEU A 314 2.79 2.84 17.83
N ASP A 315 3.64 3.11 16.86
CA ASP A 315 5.10 3.03 17.02
C ASP A 315 5.63 4.38 17.54
N THR A 316 6.55 4.31 18.47
CA THR A 316 7.16 5.51 19.08
C THR A 316 8.67 5.46 19.04
N VAL A 317 9.21 4.41 18.44
CA VAL A 317 10.65 4.27 18.22
C VAL A 317 10.90 4.67 16.77
N GLN A 318 11.35 5.87 16.60
CA GLN A 318 12.01 6.34 15.39
C GLN A 318 13.47 6.55 15.67
#